data_e7974ace6f6f43e47be93a7bfbab6d86
#
_entry.id   e7974ace6f6f43e47be93a7bfbab6d86
#
_cell.length_a   1.000
_cell.length_b   1.000
_cell.length_c   1.000
_cell.angle_alpha   90.00
_cell.angle_beta   90.00
_cell.angle_gamma   90.00
#
_symmetry.space_group_name_H-M   'P 1'
#
loop_
_entity.id
_entity.type
_entity.pdbx_description
1 polymer ?
#
loop_
_entity_poly.entity_id
_entity_poly.type
_entity_poly.pdbx_seq_one_letter_code
_entity_poly.pdbx_strand_id
1 'polypeptide(L)'
;MKYLSFLLLFLLASCTYNELTPCETNEPTFSDCVKPIFEQHCMGCHSMGNPDGIMAFTNYQEIQNQVINGTVIESLKREFGFMPKFGERLSEEEILIIENWKNNGALKN
;
A
#
# COMPACT_ATOMS: atom_id res chain seq x y z
N MET A 1 -54.33 10.98 -19.85
CA MET A 1 -54.21 10.14 -18.67
C MET A 1 -53.26 8.96 -18.84
N LYS A 2 -52.77 8.77 -20.00
CA LYS A 2 -51.87 7.62 -20.31
C LYS A 2 -50.41 7.97 -20.23
N TYR A 3 -50.07 9.18 -19.85
CA TYR A 3 -48.71 9.69 -19.94
C TYR A 3 -48.06 9.95 -18.58
N LEU A 4 -48.76 9.64 -17.51
CA LEU A 4 -48.23 9.83 -16.16
C LEU A 4 -47.36 8.69 -15.68
N SER A 5 -47.36 7.60 -16.43
CA SER A 5 -46.62 6.38 -16.07
C SER A 5 -45.19 6.35 -16.54
N PHE A 6 -44.75 7.37 -17.27
CA PHE A 6 -43.43 7.34 -17.92
C PHE A 6 -42.38 8.21 -17.26
N LEU A 7 -42.74 8.88 -16.18
CA LEU A 7 -41.81 9.78 -15.51
C LEU A 7 -41.16 9.18 -14.26
N LEU A 8 -41.29 7.88 -14.08
CA LEU A 8 -40.78 7.23 -12.88
C LEU A 8 -39.54 6.37 -13.15
N LEU A 9 -38.90 6.62 -14.24
CA LEU A 9 -37.69 5.86 -14.53
C LEU A 9 -36.54 6.81 -14.70
N PHE A 10 -35.55 6.58 -13.96
CA PHE A 10 -34.18 7.15 -13.99
C PHE A 10 -33.84 8.12 -12.86
N LEU A 11 -34.11 7.69 -11.62
CA LEU A 11 -33.16 7.96 -10.58
C LEU A 11 -32.14 6.82 -10.63
N LEU A 12 -31.33 6.82 -11.63
CA LEU A 12 -30.07 6.11 -11.59
C LEU A 12 -29.23 6.83 -10.54
N ALA A 13 -29.23 6.25 -9.35
CA ALA A 13 -28.22 6.57 -8.37
C ALA A 13 -26.87 6.32 -9.02
N SER A 14 -26.21 7.36 -9.50
CA SER A 14 -24.80 7.28 -9.81
C SER A 14 -24.10 7.10 -8.47
N CYS A 15 -23.70 5.88 -8.17
CA CYS A 15 -22.69 5.66 -7.17
C CYS A 15 -21.45 6.40 -7.66
N THR A 16 -21.18 7.57 -7.11
CA THR A 16 -19.88 8.19 -7.19
C THR A 16 -18.94 7.29 -6.39
N TYR A 17 -18.28 6.41 -7.08
CA TYR A 17 -17.13 5.72 -6.56
C TYR A 17 -16.08 6.80 -6.35
N ASN A 18 -15.77 7.12 -5.10
CA ASN A 18 -14.55 7.82 -4.78
C ASN A 18 -13.42 6.84 -5.10
N GLU A 19 -12.96 6.86 -6.31
CA GLU A 19 -11.69 6.25 -6.64
C GLU A 19 -10.64 7.04 -5.85
N LEU A 20 -10.15 6.40 -4.80
CA LEU A 20 -8.82 6.70 -4.29
C LEU A 20 -7.92 6.70 -5.53
N THR A 21 -7.23 7.80 -5.77
CA THR A 21 -6.31 7.91 -6.88
C THR A 21 -5.50 6.61 -6.93
N PRO A 22 -5.63 5.83 -8.01
CA PRO A 22 -4.92 4.57 -8.07
C PRO A 22 -3.44 4.85 -7.95
N CYS A 23 -2.75 4.04 -7.17
CA CYS A 23 -1.32 4.13 -7.03
C CYS A 23 -0.65 3.93 -8.40
N GLU A 24 0.09 4.92 -8.85
CA GLU A 24 0.90 4.85 -10.06
C GLU A 24 2.13 3.98 -9.81
N THR A 25 2.13 2.77 -10.35
CA THR A 25 3.22 1.80 -10.11
C THR A 25 4.59 2.33 -10.55
N ASN A 26 4.65 3.10 -11.62
CA ASN A 26 5.91 3.63 -12.16
C ASN A 26 6.42 4.87 -11.41
N GLU A 27 5.52 5.66 -10.85
CA GLU A 27 5.82 6.85 -10.07
C GLU A 27 5.06 6.85 -8.74
N PRO A 28 5.30 5.84 -7.90
CA PRO A 28 4.54 5.70 -6.66
C PRO A 28 4.88 6.81 -5.67
N THR A 29 3.85 7.31 -5.01
CA THR A 29 4.01 8.23 -3.89
C THR A 29 4.08 7.47 -2.57
N PHE A 30 4.66 8.09 -1.56
CA PHE A 30 4.67 7.50 -0.22
C PHE A 30 3.26 7.39 0.35
N SER A 31 2.51 8.48 0.31
CA SER A 31 1.19 8.56 0.97
C SER A 31 0.16 7.63 0.36
N ASP A 32 0.10 7.55 -0.97
CA ASP A 32 -0.96 6.82 -1.66
C ASP A 32 -0.60 5.38 -2.00
N CYS A 33 0.70 5.08 -2.08
CA CYS A 33 1.18 3.79 -2.54
C CYS A 33 1.92 3.00 -1.47
N VAL A 34 3.01 3.54 -0.95
CA VAL A 34 3.92 2.80 -0.08
C VAL A 34 3.37 2.66 1.33
N LYS A 35 2.91 3.76 1.91
CA LYS A 35 2.37 3.77 3.27
C LYS A 35 1.24 2.76 3.48
N PRO A 36 0.23 2.66 2.59
CA PRO A 36 -0.82 1.65 2.73
C PRO A 36 -0.31 0.21 2.72
N ILE A 37 0.73 -0.09 1.94
CA ILE A 37 1.36 -1.42 1.93
C ILE A 37 1.95 -1.75 3.30
N PHE A 38 2.69 -0.81 3.90
CA PHE A 38 3.27 -0.99 5.23
C PHE A 38 2.21 -1.09 6.32
N GLU A 39 1.16 -0.29 6.26
CA GLU A 39 0.04 -0.36 7.20
C GLU A 39 -0.65 -1.72 7.15
N GLN A 40 -0.85 -2.25 5.97
CA GLN A 40 -1.55 -3.52 5.78
C GLN A 40 -0.70 -4.74 6.16
N HIS A 41 0.59 -4.74 5.85
CA HIS A 41 1.42 -5.94 5.91
C HIS A 41 2.53 -5.92 6.97
N CYS A 42 2.92 -4.76 7.47
CA CYS A 42 4.13 -4.61 8.28
C CYS A 42 3.89 -4.08 9.68
N MET A 43 3.05 -3.06 9.83
CA MET A 43 2.89 -2.33 11.09
C MET A 43 2.27 -3.15 12.21
N GLY A 44 1.54 -4.22 11.91
CA GLY A 44 0.97 -5.11 12.92
C GLY A 44 2.05 -5.76 13.81
N CYS A 45 3.20 -6.09 13.25
CA CYS A 45 4.35 -6.66 13.96
C CYS A 45 5.47 -5.64 14.19
N HIS A 46 5.67 -4.70 13.26
CA HIS A 46 6.74 -3.70 13.30
C HIS A 46 6.23 -2.35 13.80
N SER A 47 5.67 -2.32 14.99
CA SER A 47 5.24 -1.12 15.69
C SER A 47 6.00 -0.92 16.98
N MET A 48 5.99 0.31 17.49
CA MET A 48 6.64 0.62 18.77
C MET A 48 6.09 -0.25 19.90
N GLY A 49 7.00 -0.86 20.65
CA GLY A 49 6.65 -1.70 21.80
C GLY A 49 6.25 -3.13 21.45
N ASN A 50 6.28 -3.53 20.19
CA ASN A 50 6.04 -4.91 19.83
C ASN A 50 7.34 -5.73 19.97
N PRO A 51 7.37 -6.76 20.84
CA PRO A 51 8.59 -7.54 21.07
C PRO A 51 9.02 -8.40 19.89
N ASP A 52 8.13 -8.70 18.95
CA ASP A 52 8.42 -9.52 17.78
C ASP A 52 9.04 -8.72 16.64
N GLY A 53 8.86 -7.39 16.62
CA GLY A 53 9.41 -6.51 15.63
C GLY A 53 10.73 -5.89 16.08
N ILE A 54 11.84 -6.25 15.42
CA ILE A 54 13.18 -5.70 15.74
C ILE A 54 13.27 -4.23 15.32
N MET A 55 12.53 -3.82 14.29
CA MET A 55 12.48 -2.44 13.79
C MET A 55 11.05 -1.98 13.64
N ALA A 56 10.81 -0.70 13.87
CA ALA A 56 9.51 -0.10 13.71
C ALA A 56 9.32 0.49 12.31
N PHE A 57 8.08 0.44 11.81
CA PHE A 57 7.66 1.08 10.57
C PHE A 57 6.48 2.03 10.81
N THR A 58 6.61 2.90 11.80
CA THR A 58 5.51 3.76 12.25
C THR A 58 5.48 5.13 11.59
N ASN A 59 6.53 5.49 10.88
CA ASN A 59 6.62 6.78 10.20
C ASN A 59 7.46 6.68 8.91
N TYR A 60 7.39 7.74 8.12
CA TYR A 60 8.12 7.84 6.85
C TYR A 60 9.61 7.57 6.99
N GLN A 61 10.27 8.16 7.99
CA GLN A 61 11.73 8.07 8.14
C GLN A 61 12.20 6.65 8.42
N GLU A 62 11.48 5.93 9.24
CA GLU A 62 11.78 4.54 9.56
C GLU A 62 11.62 3.64 8.33
N ILE A 63 10.53 3.83 7.59
CA ILE A 63 10.27 3.10 6.35
C ILE A 63 11.33 3.43 5.30
N GLN A 64 11.61 4.71 5.07
CA GLN A 64 12.58 5.17 4.10
C GLN A 64 13.96 4.57 4.35
N ASN A 65 14.45 4.62 5.58
CA ASN A 65 15.76 4.10 5.94
C ASN A 65 15.91 2.61 5.58
N GLN A 66 14.92 1.80 5.90
CA GLN A 66 14.97 0.35 5.69
C GLN A 66 14.70 -0.04 4.23
N VAL A 67 14.00 0.77 3.48
CA VAL A 67 13.83 0.57 2.04
C VAL A 67 15.11 0.97 1.29
N ILE A 68 15.68 2.12 1.60
CA ILE A 68 16.89 2.61 0.93
C ILE A 68 18.08 1.66 1.16
N ASN A 69 18.28 1.17 2.37
CA ASN A 69 19.38 0.25 2.67
C ASN A 69 19.19 -1.17 2.11
N GLY A 70 18.02 -1.46 1.55
CA GLY A 70 17.71 -2.72 0.90
C GLY A 70 17.15 -3.81 1.81
N THR A 71 17.11 -3.61 3.11
CA THR A 71 16.65 -4.61 4.09
C THR A 71 15.21 -5.05 3.84
N VAL A 72 14.30 -4.12 3.58
CA VAL A 72 12.89 -4.42 3.31
C VAL A 72 12.76 -5.26 2.06
N ILE A 73 13.33 -4.81 0.95
CA ILE A 73 13.19 -5.49 -0.35
C ILE A 73 13.81 -6.89 -0.29
N GLU A 74 14.97 -7.03 0.30
CA GLU A 74 15.60 -8.34 0.51
C GLU A 74 14.70 -9.27 1.31
N SER A 75 14.14 -8.80 2.41
CA SER A 75 13.25 -9.59 3.28
C SER A 75 11.97 -10.04 2.56
N LEU A 76 11.42 -9.20 1.69
CA LEU A 76 10.24 -9.54 0.90
C LEU A 76 10.51 -10.59 -0.17
N LYS A 77 11.73 -10.64 -0.70
CA LYS A 77 12.11 -11.51 -1.82
C LYS A 77 12.78 -12.82 -1.41
N ARG A 78 13.09 -13.02 -0.14
CA ARG A 78 13.71 -14.26 0.33
C ARG A 78 12.89 -15.48 -0.08
N GLU A 79 13.56 -16.52 -0.48
CA GLU A 79 12.92 -17.81 -0.74
C GLU A 79 12.40 -18.44 0.55
N PHE A 80 13.19 -18.39 1.60
CA PHE A 80 12.87 -18.89 2.94
C PHE A 80 12.98 -17.77 3.97
N GLY A 81 12.08 -17.78 4.96
CA GLY A 81 12.07 -16.75 6.00
C GLY A 81 11.70 -15.37 5.47
N PHE A 82 10.88 -15.32 4.46
CA PHE A 82 10.40 -14.06 3.90
C PHE A 82 9.46 -13.34 4.86
N MET A 83 9.32 -12.03 4.67
CA MET A 83 8.31 -11.21 5.32
C MET A 83 7.10 -11.00 4.41
N PRO A 84 5.88 -10.86 4.95
CA PRO A 84 5.51 -10.94 6.37
C PRO A 84 5.68 -12.35 6.94
N LYS A 85 6.24 -12.42 8.16
CA LYS A 85 6.38 -13.68 8.87
C LYS A 85 5.00 -14.26 9.19
N PHE A 86 4.80 -15.54 8.90
CA PHE A 86 3.51 -16.23 9.05
C PHE A 86 2.37 -15.72 8.14
N GLY A 87 2.63 -14.80 7.25
CA GLY A 87 1.67 -14.28 6.29
C GLY A 87 1.93 -14.74 4.86
N GLU A 88 1.06 -14.32 3.97
CA GLU A 88 1.26 -14.49 2.54
C GLU A 88 2.33 -13.49 2.03
N ARG A 89 3.03 -13.87 0.97
CA ARG A 89 3.93 -12.94 0.28
C ARG A 89 3.14 -11.74 -0.23
N LEU A 90 3.79 -10.59 -0.22
CA LEU A 90 3.28 -9.46 -0.99
C LEU A 90 3.19 -9.85 -2.47
N SER A 91 2.23 -9.26 -3.18
CA SER A 91 2.14 -9.42 -4.62
C SER A 91 3.38 -8.84 -5.31
N GLU A 92 3.65 -9.32 -6.52
CA GLU A 92 4.74 -8.77 -7.33
C GLU A 92 4.56 -7.27 -7.59
N GLU A 93 3.32 -6.82 -7.75
CA GLU A 93 2.99 -5.41 -7.93
C GLU A 93 3.31 -4.58 -6.69
N GLU A 94 2.94 -5.05 -5.50
CA GLU A 94 3.27 -4.37 -4.24
C GLU A 94 4.78 -4.24 -4.03
N ILE A 95 5.54 -5.30 -4.35
CA ILE A 95 7.01 -5.26 -4.27
C ILE A 95 7.57 -4.28 -5.30
N LEU A 96 7.04 -4.28 -6.51
CA LEU A 96 7.46 -3.37 -7.57
C LEU A 96 7.19 -1.90 -7.20
N ILE A 97 6.08 -1.61 -6.55
CA ILE A 97 5.77 -0.28 -6.02
C ILE A 97 6.86 0.18 -5.06
N ILE A 98 7.26 -0.65 -4.12
CA ILE A 98 8.31 -0.31 -3.15
C ILE A 98 9.66 -0.11 -3.86
N GLU A 99 9.99 -0.97 -4.81
CA GLU A 99 11.23 -0.87 -5.60
C GLU A 99 11.27 0.42 -6.42
N ASN A 100 10.18 0.75 -7.11
CA ASN A 100 10.11 1.97 -7.91
C ASN A 100 10.15 3.22 -7.05
N TRP A 101 9.50 3.21 -5.90
CA TRP A 101 9.59 4.30 -4.94
C TRP A 101 11.03 4.52 -4.47
N LYS A 102 11.74 3.45 -4.15
CA LYS A 102 13.18 3.51 -3.82
C LYS A 102 13.98 4.11 -4.97
N ASN A 103 13.80 3.60 -6.18
CA ASN A 103 14.55 4.01 -7.36
C ASN A 103 14.27 5.47 -7.74
N ASN A 104 13.09 5.97 -7.44
CA ASN A 104 12.68 7.35 -7.68
C ASN A 104 13.08 8.31 -6.53
N GLY A 105 13.87 7.85 -5.59
CA GLY A 105 14.43 8.68 -4.51
C GLY A 105 13.75 8.54 -3.16
N ALA A 106 12.76 7.67 -3.02
CA ALA A 106 12.03 7.41 -1.77
C ALA A 106 11.50 8.70 -1.14
N LEU A 107 10.83 9.52 -1.92
CA LEU A 107 10.36 10.84 -1.51
C LEU A 107 9.15 10.77 -0.56
N LYS A 108 9.06 11.76 0.31
CA LYS A 108 7.91 11.97 1.20
C LYS A 108 6.82 12.76 0.46
N ASN A 109 6.10 12.12 -0.37
CA ASN A 109 5.03 12.75 -1.16
C ASN A 109 3.66 12.07 -1.01
#